data_70fcfe6b3fbb572b53ff8ff28f42f033
#
_entry.id   70fcfe6b3fbb572b53ff8ff28f42f033
#
_cell.length_a   1.000
_cell.length_b   1.000
_cell.length_c   1.000
_cell.angle_alpha   90.00
_cell.angle_beta   90.00
_cell.angle_gamma   90.00
#
_symmetry.space_group_name_H-M   'P 1'
#
loop_
_entity.id
_entity.type
_entity.pdbx_description
1 polymer ?
#
loop_
_entity_poly.entity_id
_entity_poly.type
_entity_poly.pdbx_seq_one_letter_code
_entity_poly.pdbx_strand_id
1 'polypeptide(L)'
;IVENVVMTPGDQEVFSSTFSLQPVYLEAALLSATRRPRMYWTTLVVDAVTLQEAESAPTLEQALNYAYYSPFSKAYTIRASTPSLSESYAAKYLFKAWNNNVHPTFNREGFTFLCPNNRNRHHPGNWVSPDPSEIERLMGVPENYTRPKRACDSKDEQVKVNRSRRHALGNGFNIPAVSHILKSLKRLFSPGWKKK
;
A
#
# COMPACT_ATOMS: atom_id res chain seq x y z
N ILE A 1 14.23 -8.77 10.99
CA ILE A 1 13.24 -7.69 10.89
C ILE A 1 11.87 -8.28 11.17
N VAL A 2 11.15 -7.69 12.11
CA VAL A 2 9.73 -7.96 12.37
C VAL A 2 8.94 -6.69 12.05
N GLU A 3 7.84 -6.80 11.34
CA GLU A 3 6.96 -5.70 10.96
C GLU A 3 5.57 -5.91 11.54
N ASN A 4 4.98 -4.84 12.06
CA ASN A 4 3.59 -4.87 12.50
C ASN A 4 2.91 -3.50 12.28
N VAL A 5 1.59 -3.50 12.39
CA VAL A 5 0.81 -2.26 12.41
C VAL A 5 1.20 -1.40 13.62
N VAL A 6 0.91 -0.11 13.55
CA VAL A 6 1.02 0.75 14.72
C VAL A 6 0.00 0.27 15.75
N MET A 7 0.47 -0.02 16.94
CA MET A 7 -0.29 -0.62 18.02
C MET A 7 -0.31 0.27 19.28
N THR A 8 -1.06 -0.14 20.29
CA THR A 8 -1.09 0.57 21.57
C THR A 8 0.28 0.51 22.26
N PRO A 9 0.64 1.48 23.14
CA PRO A 9 1.90 1.44 23.87
C PRO A 9 2.11 0.14 24.66
N GLY A 10 1.05 -0.44 25.24
CA GLY A 10 1.15 -1.71 25.99
C GLY A 10 1.50 -2.90 25.08
N ASP A 11 0.85 -3.01 23.91
CA ASP A 11 1.18 -4.05 22.94
C ASP A 11 2.61 -3.87 22.39
N GLN A 12 3.00 -2.62 22.12
CA GLN A 12 4.37 -2.30 21.68
C GLN A 12 5.41 -2.75 22.71
N GLU A 13 5.17 -2.53 23.99
CA GLU A 13 6.08 -2.93 25.07
C GLU A 13 6.27 -4.45 25.13
N VAL A 14 5.19 -5.22 24.93
CA VAL A 14 5.27 -6.70 24.85
C VAL A 14 6.19 -7.13 23.71
N PHE A 15 6.06 -6.54 22.53
CA PHE A 15 6.94 -6.85 21.39
C PHE A 15 8.38 -6.40 21.66
N SER A 16 8.57 -5.18 22.19
CA SER A 16 9.89 -4.61 22.45
C SER A 16 10.68 -5.41 23.51
N SER A 17 10.01 -5.85 24.56
CA SER A 17 10.64 -6.71 25.59
C SER A 17 10.93 -8.10 25.05
N THR A 18 10.02 -8.69 24.24
CA THR A 18 10.23 -10.02 23.65
C THR A 18 11.45 -10.04 22.72
N PHE A 19 11.64 -9.00 21.92
CA PHE A 19 12.77 -8.92 20.98
C PHE A 19 13.99 -8.22 21.58
N SER A 20 13.89 -7.61 22.75
CA SER A 20 14.92 -6.74 23.35
C SER A 20 15.34 -5.61 22.39
N LEU A 21 14.39 -5.07 21.64
CA LEU A 21 14.59 -4.03 20.65
C LEU A 21 13.49 -2.97 20.74
N GLN A 22 13.84 -1.72 20.46
CA GLN A 22 12.86 -0.66 20.25
C GLN A 22 12.45 -0.62 18.78
N PRO A 23 11.16 -0.37 18.46
CA PRO A 23 10.71 -0.30 17.10
C PRO A 23 11.12 1.01 16.41
N VAL A 24 11.39 0.92 15.12
CA VAL A 24 11.47 2.07 14.23
C VAL A 24 10.09 2.28 13.61
N TYR A 25 9.55 3.48 13.73
CA TYR A 25 8.32 3.86 13.04
C TYR A 25 8.64 4.36 11.63
N LEU A 26 7.97 3.83 10.63
CA LEU A 26 8.12 4.28 9.24
C LEU A 26 6.75 4.39 8.57
N GLU A 27 6.49 5.58 8.00
CA GLU A 27 5.32 5.84 7.15
C GLU A 27 5.73 5.64 5.69
N ALA A 28 5.19 4.61 5.05
CA ALA A 28 5.54 4.28 3.67
C ALA A 28 5.19 5.39 2.66
N ALA A 29 4.26 6.30 2.98
CA ALA A 29 3.94 7.43 2.13
C ALA A 29 5.12 8.38 1.91
N LEU A 30 6.13 8.35 2.75
CA LEU A 30 7.39 9.07 2.56
C LEU A 30 8.26 8.47 1.44
N LEU A 31 7.98 7.24 0.99
CA LEU A 31 8.80 6.50 0.05
C LEU A 31 8.00 5.89 -1.11
N SER A 32 6.66 5.89 -1.03
CA SER A 32 5.78 5.25 -2.00
C SER A 32 4.48 6.03 -2.19
N ALA A 33 3.65 5.55 -3.10
CA ALA A 33 2.35 6.15 -3.40
C ALA A 33 1.23 5.78 -2.40
N THR A 34 1.53 5.02 -1.33
CA THR A 34 0.51 4.57 -0.38
C THR A 34 0.87 4.89 1.06
N ARG A 35 -0.12 5.30 1.84
CA ARG A 35 -0.01 5.41 3.29
C ARG A 35 0.03 4.02 3.88
N ARG A 36 1.04 3.72 4.68
CA ARG A 36 1.16 2.45 5.39
C ARG A 36 2.08 2.65 6.60
N PRO A 37 1.59 3.25 7.68
CA PRO A 37 2.35 3.40 8.91
C PRO A 37 2.61 2.03 9.52
N ARG A 38 3.87 1.74 9.82
CA ARG A 38 4.31 0.47 10.39
C ARG A 38 5.42 0.67 11.41
N MET A 39 5.50 -0.29 12.31
CA MET A 39 6.57 -0.42 13.29
C MET A 39 7.46 -1.59 12.88
N TYR A 40 8.76 -1.37 12.97
CA TYR A 40 9.78 -2.36 12.59
C TYR A 40 10.74 -2.59 13.74
N TRP A 41 10.80 -3.82 14.25
CA TRP A 41 11.84 -4.24 15.18
C TRP A 41 12.99 -4.86 14.39
N THR A 42 14.14 -4.23 14.45
CA THR A 42 15.31 -4.63 13.67
C THR A 42 16.60 -4.29 14.39
N THR A 43 17.63 -5.11 14.19
CA THR A 43 19.01 -4.82 14.61
C THR A 43 19.77 -3.95 13.62
N LEU A 44 19.15 -3.65 12.48
CA LEU A 44 19.76 -2.78 11.47
C LEU A 44 19.66 -1.31 11.89
N VAL A 45 20.68 -0.55 11.56
CA VAL A 45 20.61 0.90 11.66
C VAL A 45 19.71 1.41 10.53
N VAL A 46 18.62 2.06 10.88
CA VAL A 46 17.69 2.65 9.93
C VAL A 46 17.88 4.16 9.94
N ASP A 47 18.32 4.70 8.82
CA ASP A 47 18.48 6.14 8.65
C ASP A 47 17.10 6.82 8.58
N ALA A 48 17.01 8.07 9.00
CA ALA A 48 15.81 8.87 8.77
C ALA A 48 15.57 9.05 7.26
N VAL A 49 14.30 9.05 6.84
CA VAL A 49 13.95 9.41 5.46
C VAL A 49 14.32 10.89 5.23
N THR A 50 15.15 11.15 4.25
CA THR A 50 15.55 12.52 3.92
C THR A 50 14.40 13.26 3.22
N LEU A 51 14.44 14.60 3.27
CA LEU A 51 13.47 15.43 2.56
C LEU A 51 13.46 15.13 1.05
N GLN A 52 14.65 14.99 0.46
CA GLN A 52 14.80 14.63 -0.96
C GLN A 52 14.15 13.28 -1.31
N GLU A 53 14.30 12.27 -0.46
CA GLU A 53 13.65 10.97 -0.67
C GLU A 53 12.13 11.12 -0.59
N ALA A 54 11.62 11.87 0.38
CA ALA A 54 10.20 12.10 0.55
C ALA A 54 9.58 12.89 -0.61
N GLU A 55 10.29 13.90 -1.12
CA GLU A 55 9.87 14.69 -2.28
C GLU A 55 9.91 13.88 -3.59
N SER A 56 10.83 12.94 -3.72
CA SER A 56 10.94 12.05 -4.88
C SER A 56 9.99 10.84 -4.84
N ALA A 57 9.30 10.63 -3.72
CA ALA A 57 8.35 9.53 -3.58
C ALA A 57 7.14 9.71 -4.51
N PRO A 58 6.77 8.68 -5.30
CA PRO A 58 5.73 8.80 -6.31
C PRO A 58 4.38 9.21 -5.71
N THR A 59 3.65 10.04 -6.45
CA THR A 59 2.24 10.29 -6.16
C THR A 59 1.39 9.11 -6.59
N LEU A 60 0.12 9.08 -6.16
CA LEU A 60 -0.86 8.09 -6.57
C LEU A 60 -1.04 8.07 -8.11
N GLU A 61 -1.14 9.26 -8.71
CA GLU A 61 -1.30 9.39 -10.17
C GLU A 61 -0.07 8.88 -10.93
N GLN A 62 1.14 9.20 -10.46
CA GLN A 62 2.39 8.70 -11.04
C GLN A 62 2.49 7.18 -10.96
N ALA A 63 2.19 6.59 -9.79
CA ALA A 63 2.23 5.14 -9.60
C ALA A 63 1.22 4.40 -10.49
N LEU A 64 0.12 5.07 -10.88
CA LEU A 64 -0.91 4.54 -11.76
C LEU A 64 -0.80 5.05 -13.21
N ASN A 65 0.38 5.55 -13.61
CA ASN A 65 0.68 6.03 -14.97
C ASN A 65 -0.31 7.10 -15.45
N TYR A 66 -0.79 7.95 -14.54
CA TYR A 66 -1.77 9.01 -14.84
C TYR A 66 -3.09 8.51 -15.46
N ALA A 67 -3.41 7.24 -15.30
CA ALA A 67 -4.65 6.66 -15.84
C ALA A 67 -5.91 7.09 -15.07
N TYR A 68 -5.72 7.58 -13.84
CA TYR A 68 -6.80 7.89 -12.91
C TYR A 68 -6.66 9.28 -12.32
N TYR A 69 -7.79 9.90 -12.07
CA TYR A 69 -7.89 11.08 -11.22
C TYR A 69 -7.96 10.67 -9.75
N SER A 70 -7.19 11.34 -8.92
CA SER A 70 -7.32 11.29 -7.47
C SER A 70 -7.10 12.68 -6.88
N PRO A 71 -7.95 13.14 -5.94
CA PRO A 71 -7.72 14.39 -5.22
C PRO A 71 -6.62 14.27 -4.15
N PHE A 72 -6.09 13.07 -3.96
CA PHE A 72 -5.03 12.80 -2.99
C PHE A 72 -3.76 12.35 -3.69
N SER A 73 -2.64 12.82 -3.18
CA SER A 73 -1.31 12.44 -3.66
C SER A 73 -0.91 11.02 -3.26
N LYS A 74 -1.57 10.43 -2.25
CA LYS A 74 -1.24 9.11 -1.72
C LYS A 74 -2.51 8.26 -1.52
N ALA A 75 -2.44 6.98 -1.86
CA ALA A 75 -3.50 6.02 -1.57
C ALA A 75 -3.62 5.75 -0.05
N TYR A 76 -4.79 5.34 0.40
CA TYR A 76 -4.94 4.79 1.75
C TYR A 76 -4.26 3.42 1.87
N THR A 77 -3.98 3.02 3.11
CA THR A 77 -3.43 1.69 3.42
C THR A 77 -4.25 0.57 2.78
N ILE A 78 -3.61 -0.23 1.96
CA ILE A 78 -4.22 -1.45 1.42
C ILE A 78 -4.29 -2.48 2.55
N ARG A 79 -5.49 -2.96 2.84
CA ARG A 79 -5.74 -3.96 3.89
C ARG A 79 -6.08 -5.31 3.27
N ALA A 80 -5.66 -6.39 3.92
CA ALA A 80 -6.03 -7.76 3.52
C ALA A 80 -7.54 -7.98 3.49
N SER A 81 -8.26 -7.34 4.41
CA SER A 81 -9.72 -7.38 4.52
C SER A 81 -10.46 -6.40 3.61
N THR A 82 -9.74 -5.61 2.78
CA THR A 82 -10.40 -4.70 1.84
C THR A 82 -11.25 -5.54 0.88
N PRO A 83 -12.61 -5.47 0.97
CA PRO A 83 -13.43 -6.24 0.07
C PRO A 83 -13.16 -5.78 -1.37
N SER A 84 -13.20 -6.72 -2.32
CA SER A 84 -13.45 -6.35 -3.70
C SER A 84 -14.86 -5.79 -3.71
N LEU A 85 -14.96 -4.48 -3.67
CA LEU A 85 -16.28 -3.85 -3.71
C LEU A 85 -16.89 -4.20 -5.06
N SER A 86 -18.02 -4.94 -5.03
CA SER A 86 -18.88 -4.99 -6.19
C SER A 86 -19.22 -3.56 -6.57
N GLU A 87 -19.37 -3.28 -7.84
CA GLU A 87 -19.76 -1.94 -8.31
C GLU A 87 -20.95 -1.38 -7.53
N SER A 88 -21.90 -2.24 -7.13
CA SER A 88 -23.06 -1.87 -6.32
C SER A 88 -22.72 -1.43 -4.90
N TYR A 89 -21.71 -2.02 -4.26
CA TYR A 89 -21.32 -1.66 -2.90
C TYR A 89 -20.46 -0.38 -2.91
N ALA A 90 -19.55 -0.28 -3.86
CA ALA A 90 -18.80 0.96 -4.10
C ALA A 90 -19.77 2.12 -4.40
N ALA A 91 -20.74 1.92 -5.28
CA ALA A 91 -21.77 2.90 -5.60
C ALA A 91 -22.56 3.36 -4.36
N LYS A 92 -22.94 2.44 -3.47
CA LYS A 92 -23.70 2.76 -2.25
C LYS A 92 -22.90 3.66 -1.29
N TYR A 93 -21.62 3.39 -1.10
CA TYR A 93 -20.75 4.23 -0.24
C TYR A 93 -20.40 5.56 -0.91
N LEU A 94 -20.17 5.55 -2.19
CA LEU A 94 -19.92 6.74 -2.99
C LEU A 94 -21.15 7.65 -3.01
N PHE A 95 -22.35 7.09 -3.14
CA PHE A 95 -23.61 7.82 -3.06
C PHE A 95 -23.82 8.48 -1.69
N LYS A 96 -23.51 7.75 -0.61
CA LYS A 96 -23.63 8.29 0.75
C LYS A 96 -22.63 9.42 1.01
N ALA A 97 -21.40 9.28 0.54
CA ALA A 97 -20.39 10.33 0.62
C ALA A 97 -20.81 11.55 -0.20
N TRP A 98 -21.31 11.34 -1.41
CA TRP A 98 -21.75 12.39 -2.32
C TRP A 98 -22.93 13.19 -1.78
N ASN A 99 -23.94 12.51 -1.23
CA ASN A 99 -25.10 13.17 -0.62
C ASN A 99 -24.76 14.00 0.63
N ASN A 100 -23.64 13.72 1.27
CA ASN A 100 -23.16 14.46 2.44
C ASN A 100 -22.08 15.51 2.08
N ASN A 101 -21.90 15.85 0.80
CA ASN A 101 -20.83 16.73 0.31
C ASN A 101 -19.41 16.29 0.75
N VAL A 102 -19.24 15.01 1.09
CA VAL A 102 -17.95 14.43 1.44
C VAL A 102 -17.36 13.82 0.17
N HIS A 103 -16.15 14.24 -0.18
CA HIS A 103 -15.47 13.69 -1.35
C HIS A 103 -15.37 12.15 -1.22
N PRO A 104 -15.65 11.35 -2.29
CA PRO A 104 -15.71 9.88 -2.23
C PRO A 104 -14.48 9.20 -1.64
N THR A 105 -13.33 9.82 -1.76
CA THR A 105 -12.07 9.35 -1.20
C THR A 105 -11.93 9.62 0.31
N PHE A 106 -12.77 10.47 0.92
CA PHE A 106 -12.88 10.65 2.38
C PHE A 106 -13.73 9.57 3.04
N ASN A 107 -13.48 8.35 2.70
CA ASN A 107 -14.14 7.26 3.36
C ASN A 107 -13.51 7.05 4.73
N ARG A 108 -14.30 7.15 5.81
CA ARG A 108 -13.87 6.82 7.18
C ARG A 108 -13.30 5.40 7.32
N GLU A 109 -13.59 4.53 6.35
CA GLU A 109 -13.12 3.15 6.32
C GLU A 109 -11.74 2.99 5.64
N GLY A 110 -11.15 4.06 5.10
CA GLY A 110 -9.80 4.04 4.56
C GLY A 110 -9.65 3.26 3.25
N PHE A 111 -10.67 3.27 2.38
CA PHE A 111 -10.58 2.70 1.03
C PHE A 111 -10.08 3.73 0.02
N THR A 112 -9.30 3.27 -0.95
CA THR A 112 -8.92 4.08 -2.10
C THR A 112 -9.89 3.82 -3.25
N PHE A 113 -10.48 4.89 -3.77
CA PHE A 113 -11.28 4.88 -5.00
C PHE A 113 -10.61 5.75 -6.04
N LEU A 114 -10.69 5.32 -7.29
CA LEU A 114 -10.08 5.94 -8.44
C LEU A 114 -11.14 6.24 -9.50
N CYS A 115 -11.05 7.37 -10.16
CA CYS A 115 -11.89 7.68 -11.31
C CYS A 115 -11.04 7.69 -12.57
N PRO A 116 -11.30 6.81 -13.58
CA PRO A 116 -10.59 6.84 -14.83
C PRO A 116 -10.67 8.23 -15.49
N ASN A 117 -9.55 8.73 -16.01
CA ASN A 117 -9.46 10.09 -16.56
C ASN A 117 -10.40 10.36 -17.76
N ASN A 118 -10.81 9.31 -18.45
CA ASN A 118 -11.76 9.38 -19.57
C ASN A 118 -13.24 9.36 -19.11
N ARG A 119 -13.53 9.39 -17.79
CA ARG A 119 -14.89 9.36 -17.25
C ARG A 119 -15.22 10.63 -16.47
N ASN A 120 -16.50 10.91 -16.38
CA ASN A 120 -16.99 12.04 -15.59
C ASN A 120 -16.79 11.78 -14.09
N ARG A 121 -15.82 12.47 -13.48
CA ARG A 121 -15.48 12.38 -12.06
C ARG A 121 -16.60 12.84 -11.11
N HIS A 122 -17.60 13.55 -11.63
CA HIS A 122 -18.76 14.00 -10.86
C HIS A 122 -19.87 12.96 -10.79
N HIS A 123 -19.72 11.80 -11.46
CA HIS A 123 -20.70 10.72 -11.39
C HIS A 123 -20.19 9.58 -10.49
N PRO A 124 -20.90 9.25 -9.39
CA PRO A 124 -20.45 8.23 -8.40
C PRO A 124 -20.14 6.87 -9.01
N GLY A 125 -20.91 6.44 -10.02
CA GLY A 125 -20.73 5.15 -10.68
C GLY A 125 -19.45 5.02 -11.53
N ASN A 126 -18.69 6.10 -11.71
CA ASN A 126 -17.43 6.07 -12.45
C ASN A 126 -16.21 5.81 -11.55
N TRP A 127 -16.38 5.73 -10.24
CA TRP A 127 -15.31 5.46 -9.30
C TRP A 127 -15.16 3.97 -9.08
N VAL A 128 -13.93 3.49 -9.12
CA VAL A 128 -13.59 2.07 -9.01
C VAL A 128 -12.56 1.84 -7.89
N SER A 129 -12.54 0.65 -7.34
CA SER A 129 -11.46 0.21 -6.45
C SER A 129 -10.26 -0.23 -7.29
N PRO A 130 -9.01 0.04 -6.86
CA PRO A 130 -7.82 -0.43 -7.57
C PRO A 130 -7.86 -1.93 -7.80
N ASP A 131 -7.44 -2.38 -8.97
CA ASP A 131 -7.26 -3.79 -9.24
C ASP A 131 -5.98 -4.35 -8.60
N PRO A 132 -5.76 -5.68 -8.57
CA PRO A 132 -4.55 -6.23 -7.96
C PRO A 132 -3.25 -5.75 -8.59
N SER A 133 -3.19 -5.49 -9.89
CA SER A 133 -1.97 -5.01 -10.57
C SER A 133 -1.69 -3.54 -10.23
N GLU A 134 -2.73 -2.76 -10.07
CA GLU A 134 -2.63 -1.39 -9.57
C GLU A 134 -2.15 -1.36 -8.11
N ILE A 135 -2.66 -2.27 -7.27
CA ILE A 135 -2.19 -2.42 -5.89
C ILE A 135 -0.71 -2.84 -5.85
N GLU A 136 -0.27 -3.73 -6.72
CA GLU A 136 1.15 -4.09 -6.86
C GLU A 136 2.00 -2.84 -7.09
N ARG A 137 1.62 -2.00 -8.05
CA ARG A 137 2.32 -0.73 -8.33
C ARG A 137 2.33 0.21 -7.11
N LEU A 138 1.20 0.36 -6.44
CA LEU A 138 1.09 1.19 -5.22
C LEU A 138 1.99 0.70 -4.08
N MET A 139 2.19 -0.61 -3.97
CA MET A 139 3.04 -1.24 -2.96
C MET A 139 4.51 -1.36 -3.38
N GLY A 140 4.84 -0.95 -4.62
CA GLY A 140 6.18 -1.12 -5.19
C GLY A 140 6.54 -2.57 -5.51
N VAL A 141 5.56 -3.44 -5.61
CA VAL A 141 5.71 -4.82 -6.06
C VAL A 141 5.76 -4.83 -7.59
N PRO A 142 6.61 -5.63 -8.23
CA PRO A 142 6.63 -5.76 -9.68
C PRO A 142 5.25 -6.13 -10.23
N GLU A 143 4.88 -5.51 -11.35
CA GLU A 143 3.58 -5.75 -11.97
C GLU A 143 3.40 -7.24 -12.33
N ASN A 144 2.21 -7.76 -12.07
CA ASN A 144 1.85 -9.17 -12.24
C ASN A 144 2.60 -10.18 -11.33
N TYR A 145 3.37 -9.71 -10.34
CA TYR A 145 4.09 -10.59 -9.42
C TYR A 145 3.16 -11.57 -8.67
N THR A 146 1.98 -11.12 -8.27
CA THR A 146 0.98 -11.96 -7.59
C THR A 146 0.04 -12.69 -8.56
N ARG A 147 0.22 -12.53 -9.88
CA ARG A 147 -0.62 -13.18 -10.89
C ARG A 147 -0.31 -14.68 -10.93
N PRO A 148 -1.33 -15.57 -10.89
CA PRO A 148 -1.09 -17.00 -11.04
C PRO A 148 -0.50 -17.30 -12.42
N LYS A 149 0.37 -18.31 -12.49
CA LYS A 149 0.98 -18.75 -13.75
C LYS A 149 -0.03 -19.35 -14.71
N ARG A 150 -1.10 -19.94 -14.16
CA ARG A 150 -2.19 -20.52 -14.96
C ARG A 150 -3.26 -19.45 -15.23
N ALA A 151 -3.81 -19.44 -16.42
CA ALA A 151 -4.99 -18.63 -16.75
C ALA A 151 -6.22 -19.13 -15.96
N CYS A 152 -7.14 -18.21 -15.66
CA CYS A 152 -8.41 -18.55 -15.03
C CYS A 152 -9.37 -19.06 -16.10
N ASP A 153 -10.05 -20.17 -15.81
CA ASP A 153 -10.97 -20.82 -16.75
C ASP A 153 -12.38 -20.19 -16.75
N SER A 154 -12.68 -19.39 -15.72
CA SER A 154 -13.99 -18.73 -15.58
C SER A 154 -13.89 -17.36 -14.91
N LYS A 155 -14.96 -16.55 -15.04
CA LYS A 155 -15.08 -15.26 -14.33
C LYS A 155 -15.09 -15.44 -12.81
N ASP A 156 -15.71 -16.50 -12.31
CA ASP A 156 -15.78 -16.78 -10.87
C ASP A 156 -14.40 -17.13 -10.30
N GLU A 157 -13.62 -17.88 -11.05
CA GLU A 157 -12.22 -18.17 -10.70
C GLU A 157 -11.39 -16.89 -10.69
N GLN A 158 -11.55 -16.01 -11.68
CA GLN A 158 -10.87 -14.72 -11.73
C GLN A 158 -11.21 -13.84 -10.51
N VAL A 159 -12.47 -13.84 -10.07
CA VAL A 159 -12.89 -13.09 -8.87
C VAL A 159 -12.20 -13.64 -7.62
N LYS A 160 -12.16 -14.97 -7.46
CA LYS A 160 -11.48 -15.64 -6.34
C LYS A 160 -9.97 -15.34 -6.34
N VAL A 161 -9.34 -15.42 -7.49
CA VAL A 161 -7.92 -15.12 -7.68
C VAL A 161 -7.64 -13.65 -7.32
N ASN A 162 -8.41 -12.71 -7.83
CA ASN A 162 -8.23 -11.30 -7.52
C ASN A 162 -8.40 -11.01 -6.02
N ARG A 163 -9.34 -11.68 -5.36
CA ARG A 163 -9.52 -11.60 -3.90
C ARG A 163 -8.27 -12.11 -3.16
N SER A 164 -7.73 -13.26 -3.56
CA SER A 164 -6.51 -13.82 -2.97
C SER A 164 -5.30 -12.92 -3.18
N ARG A 165 -5.13 -12.33 -4.38
CA ARG A 165 -4.08 -11.35 -4.68
C ARG A 165 -4.18 -10.12 -3.79
N ARG A 166 -5.38 -9.54 -3.64
CA ARG A 166 -5.62 -8.40 -2.74
C ARG A 166 -5.28 -8.72 -1.29
N HIS A 167 -5.67 -9.90 -0.83
CA HIS A 167 -5.37 -10.37 0.52
C HIS A 167 -3.86 -10.51 0.74
N ALA A 168 -3.14 -11.11 -0.20
CA ALA A 168 -1.68 -11.25 -0.14
C ALA A 168 -0.98 -9.88 -0.12
N LEU A 169 -1.40 -8.96 -0.99
CA LEU A 169 -0.84 -7.60 -1.05
C LEU A 169 -1.16 -6.79 0.22
N GLY A 170 -2.39 -6.93 0.75
CA GLY A 170 -2.77 -6.27 2.00
C GLY A 170 -1.97 -6.74 3.22
N ASN A 171 -1.53 -8.01 3.23
CA ASN A 171 -0.64 -8.56 4.25
C ASN A 171 0.84 -8.41 3.90
N GLY A 172 1.16 -8.03 2.66
CA GLY A 172 2.53 -7.90 2.19
C GLY A 172 3.24 -6.65 2.70
N PHE A 173 4.54 -6.63 2.55
CA PHE A 173 5.36 -5.45 2.81
C PHE A 173 5.19 -4.39 1.73
N ASN A 174 5.31 -3.13 2.12
CA ASN A 174 5.58 -2.05 1.16
C ASN A 174 7.07 -2.14 0.78
N ILE A 175 7.35 -2.43 -0.49
CA ILE A 175 8.72 -2.69 -0.95
C ILE A 175 9.65 -1.49 -0.77
N PRO A 176 9.27 -0.25 -1.12
CA PRO A 176 10.10 0.92 -0.84
C PRO A 176 10.46 1.09 0.63
N ALA A 177 9.51 0.86 1.55
CA ALA A 177 9.76 0.97 2.99
C ALA A 177 10.77 -0.09 3.48
N VAL A 178 10.58 -1.35 3.09
CA VAL A 178 11.52 -2.43 3.46
C VAL A 178 12.89 -2.20 2.81
N SER A 179 12.92 -1.76 1.55
CA SER A 179 14.17 -1.42 0.86
C SER A 179 14.94 -0.32 1.59
N HIS A 180 14.25 0.68 2.14
CA HIS A 180 14.86 1.74 2.94
C HIS A 180 15.49 1.17 4.23
N ILE A 181 14.79 0.32 4.96
CA ILE A 181 15.31 -0.35 6.17
C ILE A 181 16.56 -1.19 5.83
N LEU A 182 16.55 -1.86 4.68
CA LEU A 182 17.66 -2.71 4.24
C LEU A 182 18.85 -1.94 3.65
N LYS A 183 18.75 -0.62 3.48
CA LYS A 183 19.85 0.20 2.91
C LYS A 183 21.17 0.02 3.64
N SER A 184 21.16 -0.12 4.96
CA SER A 184 22.37 -0.33 5.76
C SER A 184 23.13 -1.60 5.39
N LEU A 185 22.42 -2.64 4.92
CA LEU A 185 23.07 -3.87 4.43
C LEU A 185 23.88 -3.66 3.16
N LYS A 186 23.56 -2.64 2.35
CA LYS A 186 24.29 -2.34 1.12
C LYS A 186 25.78 -2.12 1.39
N ARG A 187 26.14 -1.59 2.56
CA ARG A 187 27.55 -1.40 2.98
C ARG A 187 28.27 -2.72 3.14
N LEU A 188 27.57 -3.79 3.52
CA LEU A 188 28.14 -5.13 3.70
C LEU A 188 28.44 -5.84 2.37
N PHE A 189 27.77 -5.42 1.30
CA PHE A 189 27.90 -6.01 -0.05
C PHE A 189 28.60 -5.07 -1.03
N SER A 190 29.24 -4.01 -0.56
CA SER A 190 30.03 -3.11 -1.41
C SER A 190 31.21 -3.83 -2.03
N PRO A 191 31.61 -3.52 -3.31
CA PRO A 191 32.81 -4.06 -3.93
C PRO A 191 34.02 -3.74 -3.05
N GLY A 192 34.63 -4.73 -2.45
CA GLY A 192 35.72 -4.57 -1.47
C GLY A 192 35.51 -5.32 -0.16
N TRP A 193 34.33 -5.82 0.11
CA TRP A 193 34.07 -6.68 1.24
C TRP A 193 34.71 -8.06 0.99
N LYS A 194 35.93 -8.25 1.48
CA LYS A 194 36.57 -9.57 1.51
C LYS A 194 36.03 -10.33 2.71
N LYS A 195 35.43 -11.51 2.49
CA LYS A 195 35.15 -12.45 3.58
C LYS A 195 36.45 -12.67 4.35
N LYS A 196 36.47 -12.26 5.61
CA LYS A 196 37.53 -12.68 6.53
C LYS A 196 37.27 -14.10 6.99
#